data_2c4683026a625b40e1f33c566123f014
#
_entry.id   2c4683026a625b40e1f33c566123f014
#
_cell.length_a   1.000
_cell.length_b   1.000
_cell.length_c   1.000
_cell.angle_alpha   90.00
_cell.angle_beta   90.00
_cell.angle_gamma   90.00
#
_symmetry.space_group_name_H-M   'P 1'
#
loop_
_entity.id
_entity.type
_entity.pdbx_description
1 polymer ?
#
loop_
_entity_poly.entity_id
_entity_poly.type
_entity_poly.pdbx_seq_one_letter_code
_entity_poly.pdbx_strand_id
1 'polypeptide(L)'
;MMGLAWRIAFTVGALLVYRFGTFVPLPGIDPAALAELYRANLNSIHRLAIFALGILPYVSAAIILQLLTLVSGRLRALKRSGDRGRRSIDRMTRLLTALLAAGQAAGVAVGLESVPGIVVVPPWLFTISTILTLIGGTLFLVWLSEQITLRGLGNGLVLMLLVPIFTALPNRVAEVLEAGRRGDLSSDRMNTLVLFVVGFAVFVVLMERARRFIRIDYPERRIGARTFAAQTTDLPLKLNGAGIIPVLLASGTMSGLVALLNFAVGQGASWATAIAVSLRYGQPLHLIVYALLLFGFAILYTALLFDPEEMADSLKKHDGSIATLEPGEATAAYIDRIFSRIMLAGACYLVIVMVLWEMFAARFPAPLPIGAVSLLIAVCATLDLDGEVQAYMRRAREA
;
A
#
# COMPACT_ATOMS: atom_id res chain seq x y z
N MET A 1 21.33 4.53 -23.15
CA MET A 1 20.72 4.09 -21.86
C MET A 1 20.75 5.28 -20.90
N MET A 2 19.61 5.66 -20.31
CA MET A 2 19.62 6.64 -19.22
C MET A 2 20.38 6.04 -18.05
N GLY A 3 21.45 6.69 -17.60
CA GLY A 3 22.25 6.21 -16.47
C GLY A 3 21.42 6.14 -15.19
N LEU A 4 21.84 5.31 -14.21
CA LEU A 4 21.19 5.17 -12.91
C LEU A 4 20.98 6.54 -12.23
N ALA A 5 21.96 7.42 -12.33
CA ALA A 5 21.88 8.79 -11.78
C ALA A 5 20.70 9.58 -12.34
N TRP A 6 20.41 9.48 -13.63
CA TRP A 6 19.23 10.14 -14.22
C TRP A 6 17.91 9.59 -13.69
N ARG A 7 17.79 8.28 -13.56
CA ARG A 7 16.59 7.65 -12.99
C ARG A 7 16.34 8.08 -11.53
N ILE A 8 17.41 8.13 -10.73
CA ILE A 8 17.35 8.63 -9.35
C ILE A 8 16.92 10.10 -9.35
N ALA A 9 17.59 10.95 -10.16
CA ALA A 9 17.27 12.37 -10.25
C ALA A 9 15.82 12.61 -10.67
N PHE A 10 15.31 11.85 -11.66
CA PHE A 10 13.93 11.91 -12.09
C PHE A 10 12.95 11.53 -10.96
N THR A 11 13.24 10.42 -10.24
CA THR A 11 12.40 9.98 -9.12
C THR A 11 12.37 11.02 -8.01
N VAL A 12 13.54 11.55 -7.60
CA VAL A 12 13.62 12.61 -6.58
C VAL A 12 12.89 13.86 -7.03
N GLY A 13 13.06 14.29 -8.29
CA GLY A 13 12.35 15.45 -8.86
C GLY A 13 10.83 15.28 -8.82
N ALA A 14 10.33 14.11 -9.19
CA ALA A 14 8.90 13.80 -9.14
C ALA A 14 8.35 13.80 -7.69
N LEU A 15 9.11 13.25 -6.74
CA LEU A 15 8.74 13.29 -5.32
C LEU A 15 8.76 14.71 -4.75
N LEU A 16 9.68 15.58 -5.21
CA LEU A 16 9.68 17.00 -4.87
C LEU A 16 8.44 17.71 -5.42
N VAL A 17 8.03 17.44 -6.67
CA VAL A 17 6.78 18.00 -7.23
C VAL A 17 5.59 17.59 -6.37
N TYR A 18 5.50 16.32 -5.96
CA TYR A 18 4.47 15.88 -5.01
C TYR A 18 4.55 16.68 -3.70
N ARG A 19 5.75 16.83 -3.14
CA ARG A 19 5.95 17.58 -1.89
C ARG A 19 5.53 19.04 -2.01
N PHE A 20 5.87 19.72 -3.10
CA PHE A 20 5.43 21.10 -3.35
C PHE A 20 3.92 21.22 -3.37
N GLY A 21 3.21 20.31 -4.05
CA GLY A 21 1.75 20.33 -4.10
C GLY A 21 1.07 20.10 -2.74
N THR A 22 1.76 19.49 -1.77
CA THR A 22 1.22 19.37 -0.40
C THR A 22 1.24 20.70 0.39
N PHE A 23 1.90 21.73 -0.12
CA PHE A 23 1.89 23.08 0.47
C PHE A 23 0.94 24.04 -0.24
N VAL A 24 0.41 23.67 -1.41
CA VAL A 24 -0.54 24.50 -2.14
C VAL A 24 -1.94 24.34 -1.55
N PRO A 25 -2.50 25.37 -0.91
CA PRO A 25 -3.81 25.25 -0.27
C PRO A 25 -4.94 25.10 -1.31
N LEU A 26 -6.06 24.56 -0.86
CA LEU A 26 -7.28 24.51 -1.68
C LEU A 26 -7.78 25.91 -1.97
N PRO A 27 -8.30 26.18 -3.18
CA PRO A 27 -8.85 27.47 -3.53
C PRO A 27 -10.08 27.81 -2.68
N GLY A 28 -10.18 29.08 -2.25
CA GLY A 28 -11.28 29.57 -1.43
C GLY A 28 -11.11 29.40 0.09
N ILE A 29 -9.93 29.01 0.55
CA ILE A 29 -9.55 28.96 1.97
C ILE A 29 -8.86 30.28 2.35
N ASP A 30 -9.19 30.84 3.52
CA ASP A 30 -8.49 31.99 4.08
C ASP A 30 -7.09 31.60 4.56
N PRO A 31 -6.01 32.21 4.03
CA PRO A 31 -4.65 31.92 4.48
C PRO A 31 -4.40 32.25 5.94
N ALA A 32 -5.07 33.25 6.50
CA ALA A 32 -4.90 33.66 7.91
C ALA A 32 -5.53 32.62 8.84
N ALA A 33 -6.79 32.25 8.59
CA ALA A 33 -7.49 31.19 9.32
C ALA A 33 -6.75 29.84 9.20
N LEU A 34 -6.19 29.55 8.02
CA LEU A 34 -5.37 28.39 7.77
C LEU A 34 -4.09 28.38 8.66
N ALA A 35 -3.42 29.53 8.79
CA ALA A 35 -2.23 29.67 9.62
C ALA A 35 -2.54 29.49 11.11
N GLU A 36 -3.70 29.96 11.59
CA GLU A 36 -4.17 29.71 12.95
C GLU A 36 -4.47 28.24 13.22
N LEU A 37 -5.14 27.58 12.27
CA LEU A 37 -5.41 26.13 12.34
C LEU A 37 -4.10 25.33 12.39
N TYR A 38 -3.09 25.78 11.66
CA TYR A 38 -1.76 25.16 11.67
C TYR A 38 -1.06 25.31 13.01
N ARG A 39 -1.20 26.44 13.69
CA ARG A 39 -0.67 26.66 15.03
C ARG A 39 -1.39 25.82 16.08
N ALA A 40 -2.71 25.64 15.92
CA ALA A 40 -3.53 24.86 16.84
C ALA A 40 -3.37 23.33 16.65
N ASN A 41 -3.10 22.86 15.42
CA ASN A 41 -3.08 21.44 15.07
C ASN A 41 -2.06 21.13 13.96
N LEU A 42 -0.79 20.97 14.32
CA LEU A 42 0.33 20.66 13.42
C LEU A 42 0.09 19.43 12.52
N ASN A 43 -0.76 18.50 12.96
CA ASN A 43 -1.05 17.25 12.25
C ASN A 43 -2.16 17.36 11.17
N SER A 44 -2.90 18.47 11.12
CA SER A 44 -4.03 18.66 10.19
C SER A 44 -3.65 19.27 8.83
N ILE A 45 -2.39 19.69 8.68
CA ILE A 45 -1.86 20.47 7.54
C ILE A 45 -2.05 19.75 6.20
N HIS A 46 -1.85 18.44 6.16
CA HIS A 46 -1.90 17.67 4.92
C HIS A 46 -3.31 17.52 4.31
N ARG A 47 -4.35 17.85 5.06
CA ARG A 47 -5.75 17.67 4.63
C ARG A 47 -6.34 18.87 3.88
N LEU A 48 -5.60 19.98 3.78
CA LEU A 48 -6.09 21.23 3.19
C LEU A 48 -5.36 21.64 1.91
N ALA A 49 -4.55 20.76 1.35
CA ALA A 49 -3.78 21.00 0.14
C ALA A 49 -4.40 20.32 -1.08
N ILE A 50 -3.99 20.73 -2.28
CA ILE A 50 -4.47 20.16 -3.56
C ILE A 50 -4.24 18.64 -3.68
N PHE A 51 -3.26 18.09 -2.95
CA PHE A 51 -2.97 16.65 -2.89
C PHE A 51 -3.46 15.98 -1.59
N ALA A 52 -4.48 16.56 -0.92
CA ALA A 52 -4.98 16.07 0.36
C ALA A 52 -5.48 14.62 0.31
N LEU A 53 -6.12 14.20 -0.78
CA LEU A 53 -6.55 12.80 -0.97
C LEU A 53 -5.39 11.86 -1.31
N GLY A 54 -4.26 12.40 -1.78
CA GLY A 54 -3.13 11.60 -2.22
C GLY A 54 -3.50 10.63 -3.34
N ILE A 55 -2.84 9.46 -3.34
CA ILE A 55 -3.06 8.39 -4.31
C ILE A 55 -4.04 7.31 -3.80
N LEU A 56 -4.57 7.44 -2.58
CA LEU A 56 -5.44 6.44 -1.95
C LEU A 56 -6.71 6.12 -2.73
N PRO A 57 -7.43 7.10 -3.35
CA PRO A 57 -8.61 6.79 -4.17
C PRO A 57 -8.29 5.86 -5.33
N TYR A 58 -7.10 6.00 -5.95
CA TYR A 58 -6.64 5.12 -7.02
C TYR A 58 -6.31 3.71 -6.50
N VAL A 59 -5.64 3.61 -5.36
CA VAL A 59 -5.35 2.31 -4.74
C VAL A 59 -6.65 1.58 -4.43
N SER A 60 -7.63 2.27 -3.82
CA SER A 60 -8.95 1.70 -3.53
C SER A 60 -9.68 1.26 -4.79
N ALA A 61 -9.68 2.08 -5.85
CA ALA A 61 -10.28 1.74 -7.14
C ALA A 61 -9.63 0.51 -7.79
N ALA A 62 -8.29 0.46 -7.80
CA ALA A 62 -7.53 -0.66 -8.36
C ALA A 62 -7.84 -1.97 -7.62
N ILE A 63 -7.91 -1.92 -6.30
CA ILE A 63 -8.25 -3.05 -5.46
C ILE A 63 -9.68 -3.52 -5.71
N ILE A 64 -10.66 -2.60 -5.72
CA ILE A 64 -12.07 -2.93 -6.00
C ILE A 64 -12.21 -3.61 -7.37
N LEU A 65 -11.59 -3.07 -8.42
CA LEU A 65 -11.63 -3.69 -9.73
C LEU A 65 -10.93 -5.04 -9.77
N GLN A 66 -9.82 -5.19 -9.05
CA GLN A 66 -9.12 -6.47 -8.94
C GLN A 66 -10.00 -7.53 -8.27
N LEU A 67 -10.70 -7.18 -7.17
CA LEU A 67 -11.67 -8.06 -6.53
C LEU A 67 -12.87 -8.37 -7.44
N LEU A 68 -13.38 -7.38 -8.18
CA LEU A 68 -14.45 -7.59 -9.15
C LEU A 68 -14.04 -8.54 -10.28
N THR A 69 -12.77 -8.57 -10.69
CA THR A 69 -12.29 -9.55 -11.68
C THR A 69 -12.35 -10.99 -11.19
N LEU A 70 -12.43 -11.20 -9.86
CA LEU A 70 -12.62 -12.52 -9.26
C LEU A 70 -14.05 -13.03 -9.40
N VAL A 71 -14.99 -12.13 -9.11
CA VAL A 71 -16.40 -12.47 -9.06
C VAL A 71 -17.00 -12.45 -10.47
N SER A 72 -16.54 -11.53 -11.33
CA SER A 72 -17.08 -11.34 -12.68
C SER A 72 -16.29 -12.09 -13.75
N GLY A 73 -16.90 -13.14 -14.32
CA GLY A 73 -16.32 -13.87 -15.46
C GLY A 73 -16.03 -12.97 -16.66
N ARG A 74 -16.85 -11.91 -16.89
CA ARG A 74 -16.64 -10.95 -17.98
C ARG A 74 -15.36 -10.14 -17.80
N LEU A 75 -15.10 -9.64 -16.59
CA LEU A 75 -13.88 -8.88 -16.27
C LEU A 75 -12.64 -9.78 -16.31
N ARG A 76 -12.77 -11.03 -15.88
CA ARG A 76 -11.70 -12.05 -15.99
C ARG A 76 -11.34 -12.32 -17.45
N ALA A 77 -12.34 -12.53 -18.30
CA ALA A 77 -12.13 -12.70 -19.75
C ALA A 77 -11.48 -11.46 -20.37
N LEU A 78 -11.92 -10.26 -19.97
CA LEU A 78 -11.33 -9.00 -20.41
C LEU A 78 -9.85 -8.89 -20.00
N LYS A 79 -9.49 -9.25 -18.78
CA LYS A 79 -8.10 -9.27 -18.29
C LYS A 79 -7.22 -10.22 -19.11
N ARG A 80 -7.78 -11.36 -19.55
CA ARG A 80 -7.07 -12.36 -20.38
C ARG A 80 -7.00 -12.00 -21.87
N SER A 81 -7.74 -10.99 -22.34
CA SER A 81 -7.76 -10.58 -23.76
C SER A 81 -6.56 -9.75 -24.23
N GLY A 82 -5.45 -9.74 -23.44
CA GLY A 82 -4.20 -9.08 -23.80
C GLY A 82 -4.24 -7.56 -23.59
N ASP A 83 -3.47 -6.81 -24.41
CA ASP A 83 -3.26 -5.37 -24.20
C ASP A 83 -4.52 -4.52 -24.28
N ARG A 84 -5.49 -4.91 -25.14
CA ARG A 84 -6.77 -4.20 -25.23
C ARG A 84 -7.58 -4.33 -23.95
N GLY A 85 -7.61 -5.51 -23.36
CA GLY A 85 -8.28 -5.75 -22.09
C GLY A 85 -7.63 -5.00 -20.93
N ARG A 86 -6.31 -5.02 -20.85
CA ARG A 86 -5.56 -4.26 -19.83
C ARG A 86 -5.88 -2.76 -19.90
N ARG A 87 -5.83 -2.15 -21.09
CA ARG A 87 -6.19 -0.73 -21.28
C ARG A 87 -7.64 -0.43 -20.88
N SER A 88 -8.56 -1.38 -21.10
CA SER A 88 -9.95 -1.20 -20.69
C SER A 88 -10.09 -1.22 -19.16
N ILE A 89 -9.41 -2.15 -18.49
CA ILE A 89 -9.37 -2.22 -17.02
C ILE A 89 -8.73 -0.94 -16.45
N ASP A 90 -7.62 -0.44 -17.01
CA ASP A 90 -6.98 0.79 -16.58
C ASP A 90 -7.91 2.01 -16.70
N ARG A 91 -8.70 2.09 -17.79
CA ARG A 91 -9.71 3.16 -17.95
C ARG A 91 -10.80 3.06 -16.87
N MET A 92 -11.29 1.84 -16.61
CA MET A 92 -12.29 1.61 -15.56
C MET A 92 -11.72 1.97 -14.17
N THR A 93 -10.46 1.65 -13.90
CA THR A 93 -9.78 2.02 -12.67
C THR A 93 -9.71 3.53 -12.52
N ARG A 94 -9.30 4.27 -13.56
CA ARG A 94 -9.21 5.74 -13.52
C ARG A 94 -10.59 6.40 -13.34
N LEU A 95 -11.64 5.86 -14.01
CA LEU A 95 -13.01 6.36 -13.83
C LEU A 95 -13.51 6.14 -12.40
N LEU A 96 -13.31 4.92 -11.87
CA LEU A 96 -13.67 4.61 -10.48
C LEU A 96 -12.86 5.45 -9.50
N THR A 97 -11.58 5.73 -9.79
CA THR A 97 -10.74 6.64 -9.01
C THR A 97 -11.35 8.04 -8.94
N ALA A 98 -11.77 8.58 -10.09
CA ALA A 98 -12.39 9.90 -10.14
C ALA A 98 -13.71 9.94 -9.34
N LEU A 99 -14.52 8.88 -9.42
CA LEU A 99 -15.77 8.75 -8.66
C LEU A 99 -15.51 8.69 -7.15
N LEU A 100 -14.57 7.86 -6.71
CA LEU A 100 -14.20 7.75 -5.29
C LEU A 100 -13.57 9.05 -4.78
N ALA A 101 -12.71 9.69 -5.58
CA ALA A 101 -12.11 10.97 -5.25
C ALA A 101 -13.19 12.07 -5.13
N ALA A 102 -14.20 12.09 -6.01
CA ALA A 102 -15.32 13.02 -5.93
C ALA A 102 -16.11 12.88 -4.61
N GLY A 103 -16.46 11.64 -4.25
CA GLY A 103 -17.16 11.37 -2.99
C GLY A 103 -16.36 11.79 -1.76
N GLN A 104 -15.06 11.45 -1.74
CA GLN A 104 -14.17 11.85 -0.63
C GLN A 104 -13.97 13.38 -0.60
N ALA A 105 -13.80 14.02 -1.75
CA ALA A 105 -13.65 15.47 -1.87
C ALA A 105 -14.88 16.22 -1.40
N ALA A 106 -16.09 15.72 -1.71
CA ALA A 106 -17.34 16.29 -1.20
C ALA A 106 -17.40 16.21 0.33
N GLY A 107 -17.00 15.08 0.92
CA GLY A 107 -16.88 14.94 2.37
C GLY A 107 -15.89 15.93 3.00
N VAL A 108 -14.75 16.16 2.35
CA VAL A 108 -13.75 17.15 2.78
C VAL A 108 -14.32 18.57 2.71
N ALA A 109 -15.01 18.92 1.60
CA ALA A 109 -15.60 20.24 1.42
C ALA A 109 -16.65 20.55 2.50
N VAL A 110 -17.61 19.64 2.72
CA VAL A 110 -18.64 19.77 3.77
C VAL A 110 -17.99 19.86 5.17
N GLY A 111 -16.94 19.08 5.42
CA GLY A 111 -16.20 19.14 6.68
C GLY A 111 -15.53 20.49 6.91
N LEU A 112 -14.98 21.13 5.86
CA LEU A 112 -14.33 22.43 5.96
C LEU A 112 -15.35 23.58 6.07
N GLU A 113 -16.49 23.49 5.38
CA GLU A 113 -17.58 24.46 5.49
C GLU A 113 -18.17 24.52 6.91
N SER A 114 -18.09 23.43 7.67
CA SER A 114 -18.57 23.39 9.06
C SER A 114 -17.67 24.16 10.03
N VAL A 115 -16.45 24.56 9.62
CA VAL A 115 -15.50 25.31 10.47
C VAL A 115 -15.64 26.80 10.18
N PRO A 116 -16.10 27.62 11.15
CA PRO A 116 -16.33 29.06 10.94
C PRO A 116 -15.06 29.80 10.51
N GLY A 117 -15.18 30.68 9.50
CA GLY A 117 -14.11 31.59 9.09
C GLY A 117 -13.02 30.98 8.19
N ILE A 118 -13.05 29.69 7.87
CA ILE A 118 -12.05 29.06 6.97
C ILE A 118 -12.38 29.30 5.50
N VAL A 119 -13.66 29.26 5.12
CA VAL A 119 -14.10 29.39 3.74
C VAL A 119 -14.52 30.84 3.48
N VAL A 120 -13.89 31.50 2.49
CA VAL A 120 -14.13 32.92 2.14
C VAL A 120 -14.99 33.08 0.90
N VAL A 121 -15.36 32.01 0.22
CA VAL A 121 -16.20 32.01 -1.00
C VAL A 121 -17.56 31.36 -0.69
N PRO A 122 -18.58 31.56 -1.54
CA PRO A 122 -19.90 30.94 -1.35
C PRO A 122 -19.77 29.42 -1.27
N PRO A 123 -20.51 28.71 -0.36
CA PRO A 123 -20.37 27.28 -0.11
C PRO A 123 -20.44 26.43 -1.37
N TRP A 124 -21.42 26.66 -2.24
CA TRP A 124 -21.55 25.89 -3.49
C TRP A 124 -20.32 26.01 -4.41
N LEU A 125 -19.71 27.21 -4.49
CA LEU A 125 -18.52 27.45 -5.29
C LEU A 125 -17.30 26.76 -4.67
N PHE A 126 -17.18 26.82 -3.33
CA PHE A 126 -16.15 26.11 -2.59
C PHE A 126 -16.24 24.62 -2.79
N THR A 127 -17.43 24.02 -2.63
CA THR A 127 -17.64 22.59 -2.83
C THR A 127 -17.24 22.14 -4.23
N ILE A 128 -17.70 22.83 -5.29
CA ILE A 128 -17.37 22.47 -6.67
C ILE A 128 -15.87 22.63 -6.93
N SER A 129 -15.28 23.76 -6.54
CA SER A 129 -13.84 24.01 -6.76
C SER A 129 -12.98 22.99 -6.01
N THR A 130 -13.33 22.63 -4.78
CA THR A 130 -12.65 21.61 -3.97
C THR A 130 -12.74 20.23 -4.63
N ILE A 131 -13.93 19.83 -5.08
CA ILE A 131 -14.11 18.53 -5.76
C ILE A 131 -13.24 18.45 -7.01
N LEU A 132 -13.30 19.48 -7.89
CA LEU A 132 -12.51 19.49 -9.12
C LEU A 132 -11.01 19.51 -8.84
N THR A 133 -10.57 20.29 -7.87
CA THR A 133 -9.15 20.40 -7.48
C THR A 133 -8.63 19.08 -6.93
N LEU A 134 -9.35 18.41 -6.04
CA LEU A 134 -8.93 17.16 -5.43
C LEU A 134 -8.96 15.98 -6.42
N ILE A 135 -9.94 15.93 -7.33
CA ILE A 135 -9.95 14.95 -8.44
C ILE A 135 -8.73 15.18 -9.33
N GLY A 136 -8.52 16.43 -9.77
CA GLY A 136 -7.38 16.79 -10.61
C GLY A 136 -6.04 16.45 -9.94
N GLY A 137 -5.90 16.77 -8.65
CA GLY A 137 -4.74 16.42 -7.83
C GLY A 137 -4.49 14.93 -7.77
N THR A 138 -5.53 14.13 -7.49
CA THR A 138 -5.42 12.66 -7.45
C THR A 138 -5.01 12.08 -8.81
N LEU A 139 -5.67 12.49 -9.91
CA LEU A 139 -5.34 12.01 -11.25
C LEU A 139 -3.92 12.43 -11.69
N PHE A 140 -3.49 13.63 -11.31
CA PHE A 140 -2.11 14.06 -11.52
C PHE A 140 -1.10 13.18 -10.77
N LEU A 141 -1.37 12.83 -9.51
CA LEU A 141 -0.51 11.93 -8.73
C LEU A 141 -0.46 10.52 -9.32
N VAL A 142 -1.57 10.01 -9.85
CA VAL A 142 -1.60 8.74 -10.59
C VAL A 142 -0.70 8.82 -11.80
N TRP A 143 -0.83 9.85 -12.63
CA TRP A 143 0.04 10.07 -13.78
C TRP A 143 1.50 10.19 -13.38
N LEU A 144 1.79 10.95 -12.31
CA LEU A 144 3.16 11.13 -11.81
C LEU A 144 3.76 9.81 -11.31
N SER A 145 2.98 8.97 -10.65
CA SER A 145 3.41 7.63 -10.22
C SER A 145 3.72 6.71 -11.40
N GLU A 146 2.93 6.78 -12.47
CA GLU A 146 3.20 6.05 -13.72
C GLU A 146 4.51 6.54 -14.38
N GLN A 147 4.77 7.86 -14.38
CA GLN A 147 6.04 8.40 -14.91
C GLN A 147 7.25 7.93 -14.11
N ILE A 148 7.14 7.86 -12.78
CA ILE A 148 8.22 7.31 -11.93
C ILE A 148 8.48 5.85 -12.30
N THR A 149 7.44 5.03 -12.42
CA THR A 149 7.58 3.61 -12.78
C THR A 149 8.20 3.42 -14.15
N LEU A 150 7.86 4.27 -15.13
CA LEU A 150 8.36 4.15 -16.50
C LEU A 150 9.80 4.71 -16.69
N ARG A 151 10.11 5.83 -16.04
CA ARG A 151 11.34 6.60 -16.30
C ARG A 151 12.28 6.69 -15.12
N GLY A 152 11.75 6.48 -13.91
CA GLY A 152 12.48 6.57 -12.66
C GLY A 152 13.02 5.24 -12.18
N LEU A 153 13.13 5.12 -10.88
CA LEU A 153 13.55 3.95 -10.12
C LEU A 153 12.43 3.53 -9.17
N GLY A 154 12.12 2.27 -9.11
CA GLY A 154 11.12 1.70 -8.23
C GLY A 154 9.68 1.81 -8.74
N ASN A 155 8.77 1.24 -7.96
CA ASN A 155 7.35 1.34 -8.22
C ASN A 155 6.82 2.71 -7.76
N GLY A 156 6.43 3.57 -8.70
CA GLY A 156 5.97 4.93 -8.42
C GLY A 156 4.76 4.99 -7.47
N LEU A 157 3.84 4.01 -7.54
CA LEU A 157 2.70 3.93 -6.63
C LEU A 157 3.16 3.76 -5.17
N VAL A 158 4.07 2.82 -4.94
CA VAL A 158 4.60 2.52 -3.60
C VAL A 158 5.40 3.71 -3.08
N LEU A 159 6.17 4.38 -3.94
CA LEU A 159 6.92 5.59 -3.57
C LEU A 159 5.99 6.74 -3.21
N MET A 160 4.88 6.92 -3.93
CA MET A 160 3.88 7.95 -3.58
C MET A 160 3.19 7.67 -2.24
N LEU A 161 3.01 6.41 -1.85
CA LEU A 161 2.51 6.04 -0.52
C LEU A 161 3.57 6.28 0.57
N LEU A 162 4.84 6.21 0.21
CA LEU A 162 5.98 6.37 1.14
C LEU A 162 6.23 7.83 1.54
N VAL A 163 6.05 8.79 0.61
CA VAL A 163 6.34 10.21 0.85
C VAL A 163 5.59 10.79 2.07
N PRO A 164 4.27 10.62 2.22
CA PRO A 164 3.55 11.10 3.41
C PRO A 164 4.11 10.53 4.71
N ILE A 165 4.54 9.27 4.69
CA ILE A 165 5.11 8.59 5.86
C ILE A 165 6.42 9.28 6.27
N PHE A 166 7.36 9.46 5.34
CA PHE A 166 8.63 10.11 5.62
C PHE A 166 8.49 11.58 6.00
N THR A 167 7.53 12.29 5.41
CA THR A 167 7.31 13.70 5.72
C THR A 167 6.65 13.91 7.08
N ALA A 168 5.86 12.96 7.57
CA ALA A 168 5.25 13.02 8.90
C ALA A 168 6.20 12.55 10.00
N LEU A 169 7.18 11.70 9.68
CA LEU A 169 8.05 11.06 10.68
C LEU A 169 8.80 12.05 11.59
N PRO A 170 9.44 13.12 11.08
CA PRO A 170 10.15 14.07 11.95
C PRO A 170 9.25 14.72 13.01
N ASN A 171 8.03 15.13 12.62
CA ASN A 171 7.07 15.73 13.53
C ASN A 171 6.60 14.74 14.59
N ARG A 172 6.33 13.49 14.20
CA ARG A 172 5.92 12.42 15.10
C ARG A 172 7.02 12.07 16.11
N VAL A 173 8.29 12.04 15.66
CA VAL A 173 9.43 11.84 16.55
C VAL A 173 9.58 13.02 17.51
N ALA A 174 9.42 14.26 17.03
CA ALA A 174 9.47 15.45 17.87
C ALA A 174 8.38 15.42 18.95
N GLU A 175 7.13 15.03 18.61
CA GLU A 175 6.03 14.87 19.58
C GLU A 175 6.38 13.90 20.70
N VAL A 176 6.99 12.76 20.37
CA VAL A 176 7.43 11.75 21.35
C VAL A 176 8.54 12.30 22.25
N LEU A 177 9.53 13.01 21.68
CA LEU A 177 10.62 13.61 22.43
C LEU A 177 10.13 14.73 23.37
N GLU A 178 9.16 15.55 22.90
CA GLU A 178 8.54 16.57 23.73
C GLU A 178 7.73 15.97 24.88
N ALA A 179 6.97 14.88 24.65
CA ALA A 179 6.27 14.18 25.72
C ALA A 179 7.24 13.65 26.79
N GLY A 180 8.42 13.18 26.38
CA GLY A 180 9.49 12.82 27.30
C GLY A 180 10.04 14.02 28.09
N ARG A 181 10.24 15.19 27.44
CA ARG A 181 10.72 16.41 28.09
C ARG A 181 9.72 17.01 29.09
N ARG A 182 8.42 16.90 28.79
CA ARG A 182 7.34 17.36 29.68
C ARG A 182 7.12 16.46 30.89
N GLY A 183 7.76 15.27 30.91
CA GLY A 183 7.57 14.28 31.97
C GLY A 183 6.32 13.39 31.79
N ASP A 184 5.60 13.52 30.69
CA ASP A 184 4.42 12.68 30.37
C ASP A 184 4.83 11.22 30.12
N LEU A 185 6.08 11.02 29.69
CA LEU A 185 6.72 9.72 29.46
C LEU A 185 7.93 9.55 30.39
N SER A 186 7.87 8.53 31.25
CA SER A 186 9.06 8.14 32.05
C SER A 186 10.17 7.59 31.12
N SER A 187 11.42 7.67 31.59
CA SER A 187 12.57 7.14 30.83
C SER A 187 12.40 5.67 30.47
N ASP A 188 11.82 4.85 31.36
CA ASP A 188 11.58 3.43 31.11
C ASP A 188 10.56 3.21 29.99
N ARG A 189 9.51 4.04 29.94
CA ARG A 189 8.53 3.97 28.85
C ARG A 189 9.13 4.41 27.52
N MET A 190 9.97 5.44 27.53
CA MET A 190 10.71 5.88 26.33
C MET A 190 11.62 4.76 25.81
N ASN A 191 12.38 4.12 26.68
CA ASN A 191 13.23 2.99 26.32
C ASN A 191 12.41 1.80 25.77
N THR A 192 11.27 1.49 26.40
CA THR A 192 10.35 0.45 25.94
C THR A 192 9.83 0.77 24.54
N LEU A 193 9.45 2.02 24.27
CA LEU A 193 8.99 2.47 22.95
C LEU A 193 10.06 2.29 21.88
N VAL A 194 11.27 2.77 22.15
CA VAL A 194 12.39 2.68 21.20
C VAL A 194 12.73 1.22 20.92
N LEU A 195 12.84 0.40 21.98
CA LEU A 195 13.15 -1.04 21.85
C LEU A 195 12.06 -1.77 21.05
N PHE A 196 10.78 -1.46 21.31
CA PHE A 196 9.67 -2.05 20.56
C PHE A 196 9.70 -1.65 19.09
N VAL A 197 9.80 -0.35 18.77
CA VAL A 197 9.79 0.14 17.39
C VAL A 197 10.97 -0.41 16.60
N VAL A 198 12.18 -0.41 17.16
CA VAL A 198 13.37 -0.94 16.50
C VAL A 198 13.28 -2.47 16.36
N GLY A 199 12.92 -3.18 17.40
CA GLY A 199 12.76 -4.64 17.37
C GLY A 199 11.68 -5.07 16.38
N PHE A 200 10.57 -4.33 16.34
CA PHE A 200 9.48 -4.57 15.40
C PHE A 200 9.90 -4.28 13.95
N ALA A 201 10.65 -3.21 13.70
CA ALA A 201 11.20 -2.91 12.37
C ALA A 201 12.16 -4.00 11.89
N VAL A 202 13.05 -4.48 12.76
CA VAL A 202 13.96 -5.61 12.46
C VAL A 202 13.16 -6.87 12.14
N PHE A 203 12.14 -7.18 12.93
CA PHE A 203 11.26 -8.33 12.70
C PHE A 203 10.58 -8.25 11.32
N VAL A 204 9.99 -7.11 10.98
CA VAL A 204 9.34 -6.91 9.67
C VAL A 204 10.35 -7.05 8.53
N VAL A 205 11.56 -6.45 8.65
CA VAL A 205 12.62 -6.57 7.62
C VAL A 205 13.04 -8.03 7.42
N LEU A 206 13.23 -8.79 8.50
CA LEU A 206 13.61 -10.20 8.42
C LEU A 206 12.53 -11.03 7.72
N MET A 207 11.27 -10.81 8.06
CA MET A 207 10.15 -11.55 7.47
C MET A 207 9.90 -11.17 6.01
N GLU A 208 10.03 -9.89 5.63
CA GLU A 208 9.89 -9.43 4.24
C GLU A 208 11.06 -9.89 3.34
N ARG A 209 12.24 -10.12 3.92
CA ARG A 209 13.39 -10.72 3.22
C ARG A 209 13.28 -12.23 3.09
N ALA A 210 12.43 -12.89 3.88
CA ALA A 210 12.29 -14.33 3.90
C ALA A 210 11.78 -14.83 2.54
N ARG A 211 12.59 -15.68 1.89
CA ARG A 211 12.29 -16.29 0.58
C ARG A 211 12.60 -17.76 0.63
N ARG A 212 11.76 -18.56 -0.01
CA ARG A 212 12.05 -19.96 -0.29
C ARG A 212 12.47 -20.09 -1.74
N PHE A 213 13.60 -20.73 -1.98
CA PHE A 213 14.10 -20.98 -3.33
C PHE A 213 13.68 -22.38 -3.78
N ILE A 214 13.08 -22.46 -4.98
CA ILE A 214 12.82 -23.73 -5.65
C ILE A 214 13.82 -23.81 -6.80
N ARG A 215 14.65 -24.85 -6.81
CA ARG A 215 15.61 -25.09 -7.87
C ARG A 215 14.91 -25.64 -9.10
N ILE A 216 15.18 -25.03 -10.25
CA ILE A 216 14.70 -25.41 -11.57
C ILE A 216 15.92 -25.74 -12.42
N ASP A 217 15.94 -26.94 -12.97
CA ASP A 217 17.00 -27.41 -13.84
C ASP A 217 16.53 -27.36 -15.29
N TYR A 218 17.28 -26.66 -16.14
CA TYR A 218 17.08 -26.61 -17.59
C TYR A 218 18.12 -27.45 -18.28
N PRO A 219 17.73 -28.48 -19.08
CA PRO A 219 18.67 -29.31 -19.81
C PRO A 219 19.39 -28.52 -20.91
N GLU A 220 20.49 -29.09 -21.39
CA GLU A 220 21.19 -28.55 -22.56
C GLU A 220 20.25 -28.48 -23.77
N ARG A 221 20.22 -27.32 -24.43
CA ARG A 221 19.37 -27.10 -25.60
C ARG A 221 20.18 -26.71 -26.81
N ARG A 222 19.86 -27.33 -27.95
CA ARG A 222 20.33 -26.91 -29.27
C ARG A 222 19.22 -26.19 -30.04
N ILE A 223 19.42 -24.92 -30.35
CA ILE A 223 18.53 -24.15 -31.20
C ILE A 223 19.34 -23.73 -32.44
N GLY A 224 19.17 -24.50 -33.52
CA GLY A 224 20.00 -24.32 -34.74
C GLY A 224 21.46 -24.63 -34.49
N ALA A 225 22.34 -23.69 -34.81
CA ALA A 225 23.79 -23.82 -34.60
C ALA A 225 24.28 -23.41 -33.21
N ARG A 226 23.40 -22.95 -32.32
CA ARG A 226 23.75 -22.52 -30.96
C ARG A 226 23.36 -23.58 -29.93
N THR A 227 24.34 -23.98 -29.13
CA THR A 227 24.14 -24.88 -27.99
C THR A 227 24.07 -24.02 -26.71
N PHE A 228 23.00 -24.13 -25.97
CA PHE A 228 22.84 -23.54 -24.65
C PHE A 228 23.16 -24.62 -23.61
N ALA A 229 24.18 -24.36 -22.80
CA ALA A 229 24.56 -25.29 -21.73
C ALA A 229 23.43 -25.46 -20.73
N ALA A 230 23.40 -26.61 -20.05
CA ALA A 230 22.49 -26.85 -18.93
C ALA A 230 22.63 -25.74 -17.87
N GLN A 231 21.51 -25.17 -17.43
CA GLN A 231 21.48 -24.09 -16.47
C GLN A 231 20.53 -24.44 -15.33
N THR A 232 20.96 -24.18 -14.11
CA THR A 232 20.10 -24.27 -12.93
C THR A 232 19.73 -22.85 -12.48
N THR A 233 18.44 -22.62 -12.32
CA THR A 233 17.90 -21.32 -11.86
C THR A 233 17.08 -21.52 -10.61
N ASP A 234 17.23 -20.63 -9.64
CA ASP A 234 16.42 -20.64 -8.44
C ASP A 234 15.20 -19.75 -8.59
N LEU A 235 14.00 -20.28 -8.36
CA LEU A 235 12.76 -19.54 -8.30
C LEU A 235 12.53 -19.02 -6.86
N PRO A 236 12.66 -17.71 -6.60
CA PRO A 236 12.46 -17.15 -5.27
C PRO A 236 10.97 -16.94 -4.98
N LEU A 237 10.42 -17.71 -4.04
CA LEU A 237 9.08 -17.49 -3.49
C LEU A 237 9.17 -16.65 -2.22
N LYS A 238 8.65 -15.41 -2.26
CA LYS A 238 8.59 -14.53 -1.08
C LYS A 238 7.57 -15.08 -0.08
N LEU A 239 7.85 -14.98 1.21
CA LEU A 239 6.93 -15.35 2.29
C LEU A 239 5.66 -14.48 2.23
N ASN A 240 5.84 -13.17 2.09
CA ASN A 240 4.76 -12.21 1.82
C ASN A 240 4.66 -11.95 0.31
N GLY A 241 4.06 -12.88 -0.43
CA GLY A 241 3.82 -12.72 -1.87
C GLY A 241 2.77 -11.66 -2.20
N ALA A 242 1.84 -11.42 -1.29
CA ALA A 242 0.76 -10.45 -1.45
C ALA A 242 1.20 -8.99 -1.17
N GLY A 243 2.33 -8.79 -0.49
CA GLY A 243 2.83 -7.46 -0.13
C GLY A 243 1.90 -6.70 0.82
N ILE A 244 1.71 -5.42 0.56
CA ILE A 244 0.93 -4.49 1.40
C ILE A 244 -0.58 -4.48 1.08
N ILE A 245 -0.99 -5.04 -0.06
CA ILE A 245 -2.37 -4.90 -0.58
C ILE A 245 -3.42 -5.51 0.36
N PRO A 246 -3.25 -6.72 0.92
CA PRO A 246 -4.21 -7.26 1.88
C PRO A 246 -4.41 -6.38 3.12
N VAL A 247 -3.35 -5.72 3.58
CA VAL A 247 -3.40 -4.81 4.72
C VAL A 247 -4.22 -3.56 4.39
N LEU A 248 -4.01 -2.99 3.20
CA LEU A 248 -4.80 -1.84 2.73
C LEU A 248 -6.28 -2.21 2.55
N LEU A 249 -6.57 -3.42 2.04
CA LEU A 249 -7.94 -3.94 1.91
C LEU A 249 -8.61 -4.09 3.27
N ALA A 250 -7.96 -4.75 4.22
CA ALA A 250 -8.49 -4.97 5.56
C ALA A 250 -8.74 -3.64 6.28
N SER A 251 -7.76 -2.72 6.23
CA SER A 251 -7.88 -1.39 6.84
C SER A 251 -8.97 -0.54 6.20
N GLY A 252 -9.07 -0.56 4.87
CA GLY A 252 -10.11 0.14 4.12
C GLY A 252 -11.50 -0.40 4.42
N THR A 253 -11.67 -1.72 4.45
CA THR A 253 -12.93 -2.39 4.79
C THR A 253 -13.34 -2.08 6.23
N MET A 254 -12.39 -2.13 7.16
CA MET A 254 -12.64 -1.82 8.57
C MET A 254 -13.05 -0.36 8.77
N SER A 255 -12.34 0.57 8.13
CA SER A 255 -12.68 2.00 8.15
C SER A 255 -14.05 2.27 7.53
N GLY A 256 -14.38 1.61 6.43
CA GLY A 256 -15.72 1.69 5.80
C GLY A 256 -16.84 1.17 6.72
N LEU A 257 -16.60 0.04 7.38
CA LEU A 257 -17.56 -0.53 8.33
C LEU A 257 -17.82 0.42 9.51
N VAL A 258 -16.75 0.98 10.09
CA VAL A 258 -16.86 1.94 11.19
C VAL A 258 -17.57 3.23 10.74
N ALA A 259 -17.29 3.72 9.52
CA ALA A 259 -17.96 4.88 8.95
C ALA A 259 -19.47 4.65 8.76
N LEU A 260 -19.86 3.48 8.24
CA LEU A 260 -21.28 3.09 8.09
C LEU A 260 -22.01 2.99 9.44
N LEU A 261 -21.34 2.43 10.45
CA LEU A 261 -21.91 2.34 11.81
C LEU A 261 -22.07 3.74 12.42
N ASN A 262 -21.08 4.63 12.28
CA ASN A 262 -21.17 6.00 12.77
C ASN A 262 -22.30 6.78 12.06
N PHE A 263 -22.50 6.56 10.77
CA PHE A 263 -23.64 7.12 10.04
C PHE A 263 -24.98 6.61 10.60
N ALA A 264 -25.10 5.31 10.84
CA ALA A 264 -26.32 4.74 11.44
C ALA A 264 -26.58 5.27 12.86
N VAL A 265 -25.52 5.47 13.66
CA VAL A 265 -25.62 6.12 14.99
C VAL A 265 -26.12 7.56 14.84
N GLY A 266 -25.64 8.32 13.86
CA GLY A 266 -26.12 9.67 13.55
C GLY A 266 -27.60 9.72 13.16
N GLN A 267 -28.15 8.64 12.60
CA GLN A 267 -29.59 8.47 12.28
C GLN A 267 -30.42 7.95 13.47
N GLY A 268 -29.84 7.83 14.67
CA GLY A 268 -30.54 7.41 15.88
C GLY A 268 -30.63 5.90 16.06
N ALA A 269 -29.90 5.07 15.33
CA ALA A 269 -29.87 3.63 15.45
C ALA A 269 -29.10 3.19 16.71
N SER A 270 -29.82 2.92 17.80
CA SER A 270 -29.22 2.55 19.10
C SER A 270 -28.39 1.25 19.06
N TRP A 271 -28.80 0.27 18.23
CA TRP A 271 -28.02 -0.97 18.03
C TRP A 271 -26.64 -0.72 17.46
N ALA A 272 -26.49 0.28 16.58
CA ALA A 272 -25.22 0.62 15.95
C ALA A 272 -24.22 1.19 16.95
N THR A 273 -24.67 1.86 18.01
CA THR A 273 -23.79 2.46 19.03
C THR A 273 -22.96 1.40 19.75
N ALA A 274 -23.58 0.30 20.18
CA ALA A 274 -22.88 -0.78 20.89
C ALA A 274 -21.82 -1.43 20.00
N ILE A 275 -22.13 -1.67 18.72
CA ILE A 275 -21.19 -2.24 17.75
C ILE A 275 -20.07 -1.25 17.43
N ALA A 276 -20.40 0.02 17.19
CA ALA A 276 -19.42 1.06 16.89
C ALA A 276 -18.40 1.26 18.03
N VAL A 277 -18.85 1.21 19.29
CA VAL A 277 -17.95 1.28 20.45
C VAL A 277 -17.05 0.05 20.53
N SER A 278 -17.57 -1.15 20.30
CA SER A 278 -16.81 -2.39 20.33
C SER A 278 -15.82 -2.53 19.16
N LEU A 279 -16.06 -1.83 18.05
CA LEU A 279 -15.19 -1.79 16.88
C LEU A 279 -14.21 -0.60 16.90
N ARG A 280 -14.09 0.12 18.00
CA ARG A 280 -13.03 1.14 18.14
C ARG A 280 -11.65 0.50 18.17
N TYR A 281 -10.67 1.25 17.68
CA TYR A 281 -9.26 0.85 17.70
C TYR A 281 -8.81 0.38 19.10
N GLY A 282 -8.13 -0.75 19.16
CA GLY A 282 -7.67 -1.37 20.41
C GLY A 282 -8.69 -2.23 21.17
N GLN A 283 -9.94 -2.27 20.74
CA GLN A 283 -10.95 -3.15 21.35
C GLN A 283 -10.81 -4.61 20.88
N PRO A 284 -11.13 -5.61 21.71
CA PRO A 284 -10.97 -7.02 21.31
C PRO A 284 -11.75 -7.39 20.05
N LEU A 285 -12.98 -6.87 19.87
CA LEU A 285 -13.77 -7.14 18.69
C LEU A 285 -13.11 -6.54 17.42
N HIS A 286 -12.55 -5.32 17.52
CA HIS A 286 -11.78 -4.71 16.43
C HIS A 286 -10.62 -5.61 15.99
N LEU A 287 -9.81 -6.08 16.96
CA LEU A 287 -8.66 -6.95 16.70
C LEU A 287 -9.07 -8.26 16.02
N ILE A 288 -10.14 -8.90 16.47
CA ILE A 288 -10.64 -10.15 15.90
C ILE A 288 -11.15 -9.93 14.48
N VAL A 289 -12.01 -8.94 14.26
CA VAL A 289 -12.58 -8.66 12.93
C VAL A 289 -11.48 -8.23 11.95
N TYR A 290 -10.56 -7.38 12.40
CA TYR A 290 -9.43 -6.95 11.59
C TYR A 290 -8.49 -8.10 11.22
N ALA A 291 -8.17 -8.99 12.17
CA ALA A 291 -7.37 -10.18 11.94
C ALA A 291 -8.02 -11.13 10.92
N LEU A 292 -9.33 -11.37 11.04
CA LEU A 292 -10.08 -12.22 10.10
C LEU A 292 -10.14 -11.62 8.70
N LEU A 293 -10.40 -10.31 8.58
CA LEU A 293 -10.38 -9.60 7.29
C LEU A 293 -9.00 -9.67 6.65
N LEU A 294 -7.96 -9.38 7.42
CA LEU A 294 -6.59 -9.39 6.94
C LEU A 294 -6.16 -10.79 6.48
N PHE A 295 -6.44 -11.82 7.28
CA PHE A 295 -6.14 -13.20 6.94
C PHE A 295 -6.89 -13.64 5.67
N GLY A 296 -8.19 -13.35 5.60
CA GLY A 296 -9.01 -13.68 4.44
C GLY A 296 -8.54 -12.97 3.17
N PHE A 297 -8.25 -11.67 3.24
CA PHE A 297 -7.72 -10.92 2.10
C PHE A 297 -6.30 -11.35 1.71
N ALA A 298 -5.46 -11.72 2.67
CA ALA A 298 -4.11 -12.21 2.37
C ALA A 298 -4.17 -13.52 1.56
N ILE A 299 -4.98 -14.47 1.98
CA ILE A 299 -5.18 -15.72 1.25
C ILE A 299 -5.81 -15.45 -0.13
N LEU A 300 -6.93 -14.72 -0.14
CA LEU A 300 -7.65 -14.43 -1.39
C LEU A 300 -6.74 -13.74 -2.41
N TYR A 301 -6.02 -12.71 -2.00
CA TYR A 301 -5.18 -11.93 -2.90
C TYR A 301 -3.97 -12.74 -3.40
N THR A 302 -3.35 -13.52 -2.53
CA THR A 302 -2.20 -14.35 -2.91
C THR A 302 -2.62 -15.47 -3.88
N ALA A 303 -3.76 -16.11 -3.63
CA ALA A 303 -4.32 -17.12 -4.54
C ALA A 303 -4.65 -16.57 -5.94
N LEU A 304 -4.88 -15.25 -6.07
CA LEU A 304 -5.12 -14.57 -7.33
C LEU A 304 -3.89 -14.22 -8.14
N LEU A 305 -2.79 -13.96 -7.44
CA LEU A 305 -1.53 -13.58 -8.06
C LEU A 305 -0.79 -14.77 -8.63
N PHE A 306 -1.06 -15.96 -8.14
CA PHE A 306 -0.30 -17.16 -8.44
C PHE A 306 -1.19 -18.26 -8.99
N ASP A 307 -0.89 -18.68 -10.21
CA ASP A 307 -1.52 -19.81 -10.87
C ASP A 307 -0.47 -20.93 -11.03
N PRO A 308 -0.55 -22.02 -10.22
CA PRO A 308 0.41 -23.12 -10.27
C PRO A 308 0.41 -23.85 -11.60
N GLU A 309 -0.76 -23.93 -12.27
CA GLU A 309 -0.90 -24.62 -13.56
C GLU A 309 -0.20 -23.82 -14.66
N GLU A 310 -0.43 -22.48 -14.72
CA GLU A 310 0.22 -21.61 -15.69
C GLU A 310 1.75 -21.63 -15.52
N MET A 311 2.22 -21.70 -14.27
CA MET A 311 3.65 -21.81 -13.99
C MET A 311 4.23 -23.17 -14.42
N ALA A 312 3.55 -24.28 -14.14
CA ALA A 312 3.97 -25.61 -14.55
C ALA A 312 3.98 -25.74 -16.09
N ASP A 313 2.98 -25.18 -16.76
CA ASP A 313 2.92 -25.13 -18.24
C ASP A 313 4.04 -24.28 -18.83
N SER A 314 4.37 -23.16 -18.19
CA SER A 314 5.51 -22.33 -18.59
C SER A 314 6.82 -23.09 -18.46
N LEU A 315 7.04 -23.80 -17.34
CA LEU A 315 8.20 -24.66 -17.15
C LEU A 315 8.29 -25.76 -18.20
N LYS A 316 7.16 -26.43 -18.48
CA LYS A 316 7.10 -27.46 -19.52
C LYS A 316 7.45 -26.92 -20.90
N LYS A 317 6.95 -25.74 -21.30
CA LYS A 317 7.27 -25.08 -22.58
C LYS A 317 8.75 -24.75 -22.73
N HIS A 318 9.45 -24.54 -21.61
CA HIS A 318 10.87 -24.21 -21.60
C HIS A 318 11.76 -25.39 -21.20
N ASP A 319 11.23 -26.65 -21.17
CA ASP A 319 11.88 -27.90 -20.75
C ASP A 319 12.54 -27.78 -19.36
N GLY A 320 12.00 -26.91 -18.48
CA GLY A 320 12.44 -26.78 -17.10
C GLY A 320 11.86 -27.92 -16.25
N SER A 321 12.70 -28.54 -15.41
CA SER A 321 12.30 -29.59 -14.47
C SER A 321 12.57 -29.15 -13.03
N ILE A 322 11.73 -29.59 -12.11
CA ILE A 322 11.93 -29.37 -10.67
C ILE A 322 12.34 -30.72 -10.07
N ALA A 323 13.60 -30.86 -9.69
CA ALA A 323 14.17 -32.09 -9.15
C ALA A 323 13.92 -33.28 -10.09
N THR A 324 13.38 -34.40 -9.54
CA THR A 324 13.07 -35.62 -10.28
C THR A 324 11.62 -35.70 -10.75
N LEU A 325 10.88 -34.56 -10.71
CA LEU A 325 9.46 -34.53 -11.09
C LEU A 325 9.29 -34.37 -12.59
N GLU A 326 8.37 -35.15 -13.17
CA GLU A 326 8.00 -34.98 -14.56
C GLU A 326 7.33 -33.62 -14.81
N PRO A 327 7.71 -32.90 -15.89
CA PRO A 327 7.06 -31.63 -16.26
C PRO A 327 5.58 -31.82 -16.56
N GLY A 328 4.70 -31.10 -15.83
CA GLY A 328 3.27 -31.15 -16.01
C GLY A 328 2.49 -31.17 -14.68
N GLU A 329 1.49 -32.04 -14.58
CA GLU A 329 0.54 -32.09 -13.45
C GLU A 329 1.25 -32.36 -12.10
N ALA A 330 2.24 -33.27 -12.08
CA ALA A 330 3.03 -33.57 -10.89
C ALA A 330 3.82 -32.34 -10.40
N THR A 331 4.39 -31.59 -11.33
CA THR A 331 5.09 -30.31 -11.05
C THR A 331 4.13 -29.25 -10.54
N ALA A 332 2.93 -29.11 -11.14
CA ALA A 332 1.89 -28.19 -10.69
C ALA A 332 1.45 -28.50 -9.25
N ALA A 333 1.16 -29.76 -8.94
CA ALA A 333 0.76 -30.19 -7.60
C ALA A 333 1.87 -29.96 -6.53
N TYR A 334 3.12 -30.12 -6.90
CA TYR A 334 4.26 -29.83 -6.01
C TYR A 334 4.38 -28.34 -5.72
N ILE A 335 4.32 -27.51 -6.76
CA ILE A 335 4.36 -26.04 -6.64
C ILE A 335 3.20 -25.56 -5.79
N ASP A 336 1.97 -26.04 -6.06
CA ASP A 336 0.77 -25.66 -5.32
C ASP A 336 0.89 -25.96 -3.82
N ARG A 337 1.39 -27.16 -3.47
CA ARG A 337 1.60 -27.56 -2.08
C ARG A 337 2.59 -26.65 -1.34
N ILE A 338 3.69 -26.28 -1.99
CA ILE A 338 4.68 -25.38 -1.38
C ILE A 338 4.10 -23.99 -1.25
N PHE A 339 3.46 -23.52 -2.32
CA PHE A 339 2.89 -22.18 -2.38
C PHE A 339 1.78 -21.98 -1.34
N SER A 340 0.87 -22.94 -1.20
CA SER A 340 -0.21 -22.90 -0.20
C SER A 340 0.34 -22.80 1.23
N ARG A 341 1.42 -23.49 1.54
CA ARG A 341 2.08 -23.38 2.86
C ARG A 341 2.73 -22.01 3.08
N ILE A 342 3.41 -21.49 2.07
CA ILE A 342 4.04 -20.15 2.13
C ILE A 342 2.97 -19.07 2.26
N MET A 343 1.88 -19.19 1.50
CA MET A 343 0.74 -18.28 1.55
C MET A 343 0.11 -18.23 2.94
N LEU A 344 -0.12 -19.39 3.56
CA LEU A 344 -0.65 -19.49 4.91
C LEU A 344 0.29 -18.85 5.94
N ALA A 345 1.59 -19.15 5.86
CA ALA A 345 2.59 -18.56 6.73
C ALA A 345 2.70 -17.03 6.55
N GLY A 346 2.61 -16.54 5.32
CA GLY A 346 2.59 -15.11 5.00
C GLY A 346 1.34 -14.41 5.52
N ALA A 347 0.16 -15.03 5.41
CA ALA A 347 -1.09 -14.50 5.97
C ALA A 347 -1.01 -14.42 7.51
N CYS A 348 -0.52 -15.47 8.17
CA CYS A 348 -0.29 -15.45 9.63
C CYS A 348 0.71 -14.36 10.03
N TYR A 349 1.80 -14.19 9.28
CA TYR A 349 2.78 -13.13 9.51
C TYR A 349 2.14 -11.76 9.48
N LEU A 350 1.36 -11.43 8.43
CA LEU A 350 0.68 -10.13 8.32
C LEU A 350 -0.27 -9.89 9.50
N VAL A 351 -1.04 -10.91 9.91
CA VAL A 351 -1.93 -10.81 11.07
C VAL A 351 -1.14 -10.54 12.35
N ILE A 352 -0.05 -11.29 12.59
CA ILE A 352 0.79 -11.10 13.78
C ILE A 352 1.36 -9.67 13.80
N VAL A 353 1.89 -9.18 12.69
CA VAL A 353 2.45 -7.82 12.58
C VAL A 353 1.40 -6.78 12.94
N MET A 354 0.22 -6.85 12.33
CA MET A 354 -0.81 -5.82 12.56
C MET A 354 -1.42 -5.89 13.96
N VAL A 355 -1.75 -7.08 14.43
CA VAL A 355 -2.36 -7.27 15.76
C VAL A 355 -1.37 -6.93 16.87
N LEU A 356 -0.11 -7.37 16.77
CA LEU A 356 0.91 -7.06 17.78
C LEU A 356 1.15 -5.55 17.92
N TRP A 357 1.21 -4.85 16.77
CA TRP A 357 1.33 -3.39 16.76
C TRP A 357 0.13 -2.70 17.41
N GLU A 358 -1.08 -3.10 17.04
CA GLU A 358 -2.30 -2.50 17.58
C GLU A 358 -2.45 -2.75 19.09
N MET A 359 -2.14 -3.96 19.55
CA MET A 359 -2.12 -4.29 20.97
C MET A 359 -1.13 -3.44 21.76
N PHE A 360 0.04 -3.18 21.19
CA PHE A 360 1.02 -2.30 21.80
C PHE A 360 0.54 -0.85 21.80
N ALA A 361 0.06 -0.36 20.66
CA ALA A 361 -0.44 1.01 20.49
C ALA A 361 -1.61 1.33 21.43
N ALA A 362 -2.53 0.37 21.60
CA ALA A 362 -3.68 0.53 22.48
C ALA A 362 -3.32 0.61 23.98
N ARG A 363 -2.19 0.03 24.39
CA ARG A 363 -1.72 0.03 25.78
C ARG A 363 -0.68 1.10 26.07
N PHE A 364 -0.09 1.67 25.04
CA PHE A 364 0.97 2.66 25.21
C PHE A 364 0.38 4.08 25.30
N PRO A 365 0.66 4.85 26.37
CA PRO A 365 -0.02 6.12 26.67
C PRO A 365 0.52 7.31 25.88
N ALA A 366 1.22 7.09 24.76
CA ALA A 366 1.81 8.16 23.95
C ALA A 366 1.60 7.89 22.46
N PRO A 367 1.64 8.95 21.62
CA PRO A 367 1.60 8.78 20.16
C PRO A 367 2.80 8.00 19.68
N LEU A 368 2.57 7.00 18.84
CA LEU A 368 3.65 6.23 18.21
C LEU A 368 4.22 7.01 17.01
N PRO A 369 5.56 7.00 16.82
CA PRO A 369 6.20 7.76 15.75
C PRO A 369 5.83 7.28 14.33
N ILE A 370 5.47 6.01 14.21
CA ILE A 370 5.08 5.38 12.93
C ILE A 370 3.96 4.37 13.18
N GLY A 371 3.13 4.07 12.21
CA GLY A 371 2.10 3.01 12.29
C GLY A 371 2.59 1.70 11.65
N ALA A 372 1.98 0.55 12.01
CA ALA A 372 2.35 -0.75 11.42
C ALA A 372 2.26 -0.77 9.90
N VAL A 373 1.15 -0.26 9.34
CA VAL A 373 0.95 -0.16 7.89
C VAL A 373 2.04 0.71 7.25
N SER A 374 2.35 1.85 7.87
CA SER A 374 3.39 2.78 7.39
C SER A 374 4.77 2.13 7.41
N LEU A 375 5.10 1.40 8.48
CA LEU A 375 6.36 0.68 8.59
C LEU A 375 6.46 -0.42 7.53
N LEU A 376 5.40 -1.20 7.32
CA LEU A 376 5.37 -2.25 6.30
C LEU A 376 5.56 -1.66 4.89
N ILE A 377 4.87 -0.55 4.57
CA ILE A 377 5.05 0.17 3.30
C ILE A 377 6.51 0.62 3.15
N ALA A 378 7.10 1.21 4.20
CA ALA A 378 8.47 1.70 4.16
C ALA A 378 9.48 0.56 3.93
N VAL A 379 9.32 -0.57 4.61
CA VAL A 379 10.18 -1.75 4.45
C VAL A 379 10.02 -2.36 3.06
N CYS A 380 8.79 -2.62 2.60
CA CYS A 380 8.54 -3.17 1.27
C CYS A 380 9.11 -2.27 0.17
N ALA A 381 8.85 -0.95 0.23
CA ALA A 381 9.36 0.01 -0.74
C ALA A 381 10.89 0.03 -0.79
N THR A 382 11.54 0.02 0.37
CA THR A 382 13.01 0.05 0.47
C THR A 382 13.62 -1.24 -0.09
N LEU A 383 13.05 -2.39 0.23
CA LEU A 383 13.52 -3.70 -0.28
C LEU A 383 13.33 -3.84 -1.80
N ASP A 384 12.23 -3.33 -2.33
CA ASP A 384 11.98 -3.34 -3.78
C ASP A 384 12.94 -2.40 -4.51
N LEU A 385 13.23 -1.20 -3.96
CA LEU A 385 14.23 -0.28 -4.49
C LEU A 385 15.64 -0.89 -4.47
N ASP A 386 16.03 -1.51 -3.35
CA ASP A 386 17.33 -2.19 -3.22
C ASP A 386 17.48 -3.30 -4.28
N GLY A 387 16.43 -4.11 -4.46
CA GLY A 387 16.41 -5.17 -5.47
C GLY A 387 16.57 -4.64 -6.91
N GLU A 388 15.92 -3.52 -7.25
CA GLU A 388 16.02 -2.91 -8.57
C GLU A 388 17.39 -2.30 -8.82
N VAL A 389 17.97 -1.59 -7.83
CA VAL A 389 19.33 -1.04 -7.90
C VAL A 389 20.36 -2.15 -8.10
N GLN A 390 20.26 -3.25 -7.33
CA GLN A 390 21.16 -4.39 -7.47
C GLN A 390 21.04 -5.05 -8.85
N ALA A 391 19.81 -5.23 -9.36
CA ALA A 391 19.60 -5.76 -10.70
C ALA A 391 20.19 -4.86 -11.79
N TYR A 392 20.07 -3.55 -11.65
CA TYR A 392 20.67 -2.58 -12.57
C TYR A 392 22.19 -2.64 -12.53
N MET A 393 22.80 -2.70 -11.34
CA MET A 393 24.26 -2.77 -11.18
C MET A 393 24.85 -4.08 -11.76
N ARG A 394 24.14 -5.21 -11.63
CA ARG A 394 24.57 -6.49 -12.24
C ARG A 394 24.59 -6.39 -13.75
N ARG A 395 23.51 -5.90 -14.37
CA ARG A 395 23.44 -5.69 -15.83
C ARG A 395 24.52 -4.74 -16.36
N ALA A 396 24.88 -3.72 -15.57
CA ALA A 396 25.94 -2.77 -15.94
C ALA A 396 27.36 -3.36 -15.83
N ARG A 397 27.54 -4.44 -15.04
CA ARG A 397 28.82 -5.18 -14.95
C ARG A 397 28.98 -6.25 -16.04
N GLU A 398 27.86 -6.74 -16.58
CA GLU A 398 27.83 -7.77 -17.63
C GLU A 398 27.83 -7.17 -19.04
N ALA A 399 27.61 -5.86 -19.20
CA ALA A 399 27.65 -5.09 -20.43
C ALA A 399 29.00 -4.41 -20.64
#